data_edc71b20967157d1c30bdc37b5b97dce
#
_entry.id   edc71b20967157d1c30bdc37b5b97dce
#
_cell.length_a   1.000
_cell.length_b   1.000
_cell.length_c   1.000
_cell.angle_alpha   90.00
_cell.angle_beta   90.00
_cell.angle_gamma   90.00
#
_symmetry.space_group_name_H-M   'P 1'
#
loop_
_entity.id
_entity.type
_entity.pdbx_description
1 polymer ?
#
loop_
_entity_poly.entity_id
_entity_poly.type
_entity_poly.pdbx_seq_one_letter_code
_entity_poly.pdbx_strand_id
1 'polypeptide(L)'
;MRLQSNTDKMSHHSDYGMLVPGSDSFWEPGNYKRTTRRIEDGEKLCKDLSLLVQERANIEKEYAKQMKTWSNKWNSIIEKGPDYGTTEAAWKAVLVEADRRCELHLRVKDNLVNEIVNSIKNWQKDNYHKQMLQLKETRLLVLKPS
;
A
#
# COMPACT_ATOMS: atom_id res chain seq x y z
N MET A 1 -5.97 -20.98 47.82
CA MET A 1 -6.26 -19.91 46.84
C MET A 1 -6.52 -20.58 45.49
N ARG A 2 -7.78 -20.75 45.10
CA ARG A 2 -8.21 -21.46 43.89
C ARG A 2 -8.33 -20.42 42.77
N LEU A 3 -7.60 -20.58 41.69
CA LEU A 3 -7.80 -19.84 40.44
C LEU A 3 -8.84 -20.58 39.58
N GLN A 4 -9.99 -19.94 39.39
CA GLN A 4 -11.04 -20.39 38.48
C GLN A 4 -10.65 -19.99 37.05
N SER A 5 -10.56 -20.99 36.19
CA SER A 5 -10.44 -20.80 34.74
C SER A 5 -11.82 -20.50 34.16
N ASN A 6 -11.95 -19.30 33.59
CA ASN A 6 -13.14 -18.90 32.83
C ASN A 6 -12.93 -19.33 31.37
N THR A 7 -13.57 -20.43 30.98
CA THR A 7 -13.67 -20.85 29.59
C THR A 7 -14.93 -20.21 29.00
N ASP A 8 -14.76 -19.10 28.30
CA ASP A 8 -15.82 -18.52 27.48
C ASP A 8 -16.11 -19.43 26.28
N LYS A 9 -17.28 -20.04 26.34
CA LYS A 9 -17.89 -20.77 25.23
C LYS A 9 -18.27 -19.77 24.13
N MET A 10 -17.53 -19.75 23.03
CA MET A 10 -17.99 -19.20 21.77
C MET A 10 -19.18 -20.04 21.27
N SER A 11 -20.37 -19.50 21.44
CA SER A 11 -21.59 -20.04 20.86
C SER A 11 -21.59 -19.80 19.36
N HIS A 12 -21.28 -20.83 18.57
CA HIS A 12 -21.58 -20.86 17.15
C HIS A 12 -23.10 -20.99 16.97
N HIS A 13 -23.78 -19.86 16.87
CA HIS A 13 -25.13 -19.80 16.33
C HIS A 13 -25.03 -19.87 14.81
N SER A 14 -25.15 -21.07 14.27
CA SER A 14 -25.48 -21.32 12.86
C SER A 14 -26.95 -20.97 12.66
N ASP A 15 -27.24 -19.70 12.49
CA ASP A 15 -28.55 -19.24 12.08
C ASP A 15 -28.67 -19.40 10.55
N TYR A 16 -29.02 -20.62 10.10
CA TYR A 16 -29.57 -20.85 8.77
C TYR A 16 -31.02 -20.34 8.74
N GLY A 17 -31.20 -19.06 9.08
CA GLY A 17 -32.44 -18.36 8.78
C GLY A 17 -32.61 -18.36 7.27
N MET A 18 -33.71 -18.96 6.79
CA MET A 18 -34.16 -18.82 5.41
C MET A 18 -34.04 -17.33 5.05
N LEU A 19 -33.13 -17.01 4.15
CA LEU A 19 -33.02 -15.69 3.54
C LEU A 19 -34.33 -15.47 2.72
N VAL A 20 -35.36 -15.00 3.40
CA VAL A 20 -36.45 -14.33 2.73
C VAL A 20 -35.79 -13.18 1.98
N PRO A 21 -35.96 -13.04 0.64
CA PRO A 21 -35.42 -11.89 -0.08
C PRO A 21 -36.06 -10.63 0.54
N GLY A 22 -35.38 -10.05 1.53
CA GLY A 22 -35.76 -8.75 2.07
C GLY A 22 -35.53 -7.68 1.01
N SER A 23 -36.06 -6.50 1.26
CA SER A 23 -35.98 -5.30 0.38
C SER A 23 -34.53 -4.87 0.00
N ASP A 24 -33.54 -5.68 0.29
CA ASP A 24 -32.09 -5.47 0.04
C ASP A 24 -31.55 -6.40 -1.07
N SER A 25 -32.41 -7.06 -1.84
CA SER A 25 -31.99 -7.90 -2.98
C SER A 25 -31.36 -7.07 -4.09
N PHE A 26 -30.29 -7.59 -4.68
CA PHE A 26 -29.64 -7.00 -5.87
C PHE A 26 -30.65 -6.66 -7.00
N TRP A 27 -31.70 -7.47 -7.13
CA TRP A 27 -32.70 -7.39 -8.20
C TRP A 27 -33.81 -6.36 -7.95
N GLU A 28 -33.84 -5.75 -6.76
CA GLU A 28 -34.83 -4.70 -6.49
C GLU A 28 -34.51 -3.37 -7.19
N PRO A 29 -35.52 -2.67 -7.71
CA PRO A 29 -35.34 -1.35 -8.32
C PRO A 29 -34.65 -0.37 -7.34
N GLY A 30 -33.46 0.11 -7.70
CA GLY A 30 -32.67 1.03 -6.89
C GLY A 30 -31.43 0.42 -6.22
N ASN A 31 -31.39 -0.90 -5.98
CA ASN A 31 -30.23 -1.56 -5.36
C ASN A 31 -29.02 -1.66 -6.30
N TYR A 32 -29.22 -1.57 -7.60
CA TYR A 32 -28.18 -1.44 -8.59
C TYR A 32 -27.22 -0.27 -8.31
N LYS A 33 -27.73 0.89 -7.88
CA LYS A 33 -26.89 2.06 -7.56
C LYS A 33 -25.95 1.78 -6.39
N ARG A 34 -26.41 1.03 -5.38
CA ARG A 34 -25.58 0.64 -4.22
C ARG A 34 -24.45 -0.29 -4.63
N THR A 35 -24.72 -1.26 -5.51
CA THR A 35 -23.70 -2.19 -6.01
C THR A 35 -22.69 -1.48 -6.90
N THR A 36 -23.14 -0.61 -7.80
CA THR A 36 -22.26 0.20 -8.65
C THR A 36 -21.32 1.05 -7.80
N ARG A 37 -21.86 1.73 -6.79
CA ARG A 37 -21.05 2.55 -5.87
C ARG A 37 -20.01 1.71 -5.12
N ARG A 38 -20.34 0.50 -4.67
CA ARG A 38 -19.36 -0.40 -4.03
C ARG A 38 -18.20 -0.77 -4.93
N ILE A 39 -18.47 -0.99 -6.22
CA ILE A 39 -17.43 -1.30 -7.21
C ILE A 39 -16.55 -0.07 -7.45
N GLU A 40 -17.13 1.10 -7.61
CA GLU A 40 -16.42 2.37 -7.78
C GLU A 40 -15.56 2.70 -6.53
N ASP A 41 -16.11 2.53 -5.33
CA ASP A 41 -15.40 2.75 -4.08
C ASP A 41 -14.22 1.75 -3.92
N GLY A 42 -14.40 0.49 -4.31
CA GLY A 42 -13.35 -0.52 -4.29
C GLY A 42 -12.22 -0.24 -5.31
N GLU A 43 -12.56 0.21 -6.51
CA GLU A 43 -11.57 0.65 -7.51
C GLU A 43 -10.78 1.86 -6.99
N LYS A 44 -11.48 2.84 -6.41
CA LYS A 44 -10.85 4.02 -5.81
C LYS A 44 -9.91 3.63 -4.68
N LEU A 45 -10.33 2.72 -3.79
CA LEU A 45 -9.49 2.23 -2.69
C LEU A 45 -8.17 1.65 -3.20
N CYS A 46 -8.17 0.86 -4.27
CA CYS A 46 -6.95 0.32 -4.86
C CYS A 46 -6.02 1.42 -5.39
N LYS A 47 -6.57 2.46 -6.00
CA LYS A 47 -5.80 3.63 -6.47
C LYS A 47 -5.18 4.38 -5.29
N ASP A 48 -5.96 4.65 -4.25
CA ASP A 48 -5.51 5.37 -3.06
C ASP A 48 -4.43 4.58 -2.30
N LEU A 49 -4.58 3.26 -2.16
CA LEU A 49 -3.56 2.39 -1.56
C LEU A 49 -2.26 2.37 -2.39
N SER A 50 -2.38 2.30 -3.73
CA SER A 50 -1.21 2.35 -4.60
C SER A 50 -0.47 3.68 -4.48
N LEU A 51 -1.21 4.79 -4.37
CA LEU A 51 -0.64 6.12 -4.17
C LEU A 51 0.05 6.24 -2.82
N LEU A 52 -0.60 5.80 -1.74
CA LEU A 52 -0.03 5.81 -0.39
C LEU A 52 1.32 5.07 -0.34
N VAL A 53 1.40 3.88 -0.93
CA VAL A 53 2.64 3.09 -0.97
C VAL A 53 3.68 3.78 -1.87
N GLN A 54 3.28 4.37 -3.00
CA GLN A 54 4.18 5.09 -3.88
C GLN A 54 4.77 6.35 -3.20
N GLU A 55 3.98 7.10 -2.45
CA GLU A 55 4.46 8.24 -1.68
C GLU A 55 5.46 7.81 -0.62
N ARG A 56 5.21 6.69 0.08
CA ARG A 56 6.16 6.11 1.02
C ARG A 56 7.47 5.71 0.33
N ALA A 57 7.41 5.09 -0.83
CA ALA A 57 8.60 4.73 -1.61
C ALA A 57 9.41 5.97 -2.03
N ASN A 58 8.75 7.08 -2.36
CA ASN A 58 9.41 8.34 -2.68
C ASN A 58 10.14 8.93 -1.47
N ILE A 59 9.58 8.84 -0.27
CA ILE A 59 10.24 9.27 0.98
C ILE A 59 11.52 8.47 1.21
N GLU A 60 11.49 7.15 1.05
CA GLU A 60 12.66 6.28 1.17
C GLU A 60 13.77 6.68 0.16
N LYS A 61 13.38 6.94 -1.08
CA LYS A 61 14.30 7.40 -2.14
C LYS A 61 14.95 8.74 -1.81
N GLU A 62 14.17 9.72 -1.36
CA GLU A 62 14.71 11.04 -1.02
C GLU A 62 15.61 10.99 0.20
N TYR A 63 15.28 10.18 1.21
CA TYR A 63 16.17 9.95 2.35
C TYR A 63 17.51 9.37 1.90
N ALA A 64 17.51 8.30 1.11
CA ALA A 64 18.71 7.70 0.57
C ALA A 64 19.57 8.69 -0.22
N LYS A 65 18.93 9.50 -1.07
CA LYS A 65 19.60 10.54 -1.87
C LYS A 65 20.29 11.59 -0.98
N GLN A 66 19.61 12.06 0.06
CA GLN A 66 20.17 13.05 1.00
C GLN A 66 21.34 12.46 1.78
N MET A 67 21.22 11.24 2.28
CA MET A 67 22.30 10.52 2.96
C MET A 67 23.53 10.35 2.06
N LYS A 68 23.33 9.94 0.79
CA LYS A 68 24.43 9.79 -0.17
C LYS A 68 25.12 11.11 -0.49
N THR A 69 24.35 12.17 -0.66
CA THR A 69 24.89 13.52 -0.91
C THR A 69 25.73 13.98 0.29
N TRP A 70 25.23 13.75 1.50
CA TRP A 70 25.94 14.07 2.73
C TRP A 70 27.24 13.26 2.86
N SER A 71 27.19 11.95 2.67
CA SER A 71 28.36 11.07 2.73
C SER A 71 29.42 11.49 1.73
N ASN A 72 29.07 11.72 0.47
CA ASN A 72 30.01 12.14 -0.57
C ASN A 72 30.65 13.49 -0.26
N LYS A 73 29.88 14.46 0.23
CA LYS A 73 30.40 15.77 0.65
C LYS A 73 31.48 15.63 1.73
N TRP A 74 31.20 14.85 2.77
CA TRP A 74 32.13 14.71 3.88
C TRP A 74 33.35 13.82 3.52
N ASN A 75 33.19 12.80 2.69
CA ASN A 75 34.32 12.06 2.15
C ASN A 75 35.30 12.99 1.43
N SER A 76 34.79 13.86 0.52
CA SER A 76 35.64 14.82 -0.19
C SER A 76 36.34 15.83 0.73
N ILE A 77 35.72 16.22 1.85
CA ILE A 77 36.32 17.12 2.83
C ILE A 77 37.45 16.41 3.59
N ILE A 78 37.21 15.16 4.02
CA ILE A 78 38.21 14.34 4.76
C ILE A 78 39.42 14.04 3.86
N GLU A 79 39.19 13.65 2.60
CA GLU A 79 40.27 13.32 1.65
C GLU A 79 41.18 14.50 1.30
N LYS A 80 40.63 15.73 1.37
CA LYS A 80 41.38 16.97 1.06
C LYS A 80 41.95 17.63 2.32
N GLY A 81 41.58 17.14 3.50
CA GLY A 81 41.98 17.67 4.79
C GLY A 81 43.36 17.23 5.23
N PRO A 82 43.82 17.69 6.38
CA PRO A 82 45.03 17.18 7.02
C PRO A 82 44.81 15.73 7.49
N ASP A 83 45.87 14.99 7.62
CA ASP A 83 45.85 13.63 8.19
C ASP A 83 45.47 13.68 9.69
N TYR A 84 44.35 13.09 10.03
CA TYR A 84 43.82 13.00 11.40
C TYR A 84 44.13 11.65 12.05
N GLY A 85 44.97 10.82 11.44
CA GLY A 85 45.39 9.52 11.98
C GLY A 85 44.21 8.58 12.26
N THR A 86 44.17 8.00 13.44
CA THR A 86 43.11 7.04 13.84
C THR A 86 41.71 7.65 13.89
N THR A 87 41.57 8.96 14.09
CA THR A 87 40.30 9.67 14.10
C THR A 87 39.66 9.69 12.70
N GLU A 88 40.47 9.76 11.67
CA GLU A 88 39.98 9.69 10.27
C GLU A 88 39.32 8.37 9.98
N ALA A 89 39.82 7.25 10.47
CA ALA A 89 39.19 5.95 10.31
C ALA A 89 37.81 5.89 10.96
N ALA A 90 37.62 6.53 12.12
CA ALA A 90 36.33 6.63 12.79
C ALA A 90 35.31 7.47 11.94
N TRP A 91 35.76 8.60 11.38
CA TRP A 91 34.92 9.41 10.51
C TRP A 91 34.50 8.65 9.25
N LYS A 92 35.44 8.00 8.60
CA LYS A 92 35.13 7.16 7.42
C LYS A 92 34.18 6.02 7.72
N ALA A 93 34.26 5.42 8.91
CA ALA A 93 33.33 4.38 9.33
C ALA A 93 31.88 4.88 9.41
N VAL A 94 31.65 6.12 9.90
CA VAL A 94 30.33 6.75 9.93
C VAL A 94 29.78 6.94 8.50
N LEU A 95 30.64 7.32 7.54
CA LEU A 95 30.23 7.54 6.15
C LEU A 95 29.94 6.22 5.42
N VAL A 96 30.71 5.16 5.73
CA VAL A 96 30.43 3.80 5.23
C VAL A 96 29.10 3.28 5.75
N GLU A 97 28.78 3.57 7.03
CA GLU A 97 27.49 3.21 7.60
C GLU A 97 26.34 3.95 6.90
N ALA A 98 26.51 5.24 6.60
CA ALA A 98 25.53 6.02 5.86
C ALA A 98 25.28 5.44 4.44
N ASP A 99 26.32 5.01 3.76
CA ASP A 99 26.20 4.36 2.43
C ASP A 99 25.41 3.04 2.52
N ARG A 100 25.66 2.22 3.54
CA ARG A 100 24.86 1.00 3.78
C ARG A 100 23.39 1.29 4.05
N ARG A 101 23.10 2.38 4.77
CA ARG A 101 21.70 2.84 4.96
C ARG A 101 21.08 3.30 3.67
N CYS A 102 21.82 4.02 2.83
CA CYS A 102 21.31 4.39 1.50
C CYS A 102 20.87 3.16 0.69
N GLU A 103 21.71 2.12 0.65
CA GLU A 103 21.39 0.87 -0.06
C GLU A 103 20.16 0.17 0.52
N LEU A 104 20.04 0.15 1.86
CA LEU A 104 18.88 -0.42 2.54
C LEU A 104 17.59 0.30 2.15
N HIS A 105 17.57 1.64 2.23
CA HIS A 105 16.39 2.44 1.91
C HIS A 105 16.03 2.37 0.42
N LEU A 106 16.99 2.28 -0.49
CA LEU A 106 16.73 2.02 -1.91
C LEU A 106 16.09 0.65 -2.13
N ARG A 107 16.55 -0.38 -1.43
CA ARG A 107 15.95 -1.72 -1.49
C ARG A 107 14.53 -1.74 -0.94
N VAL A 108 14.27 -1.04 0.18
CA VAL A 108 12.91 -0.88 0.71
C VAL A 108 12.01 -0.19 -0.33
N LYS A 109 12.49 0.90 -0.94
CA LYS A 109 11.78 1.59 -2.04
C LYS A 109 11.46 0.64 -3.19
N ASP A 110 12.42 -0.17 -3.62
CA ASP A 110 12.23 -1.10 -4.74
C ASP A 110 11.20 -2.19 -4.40
N ASN A 111 11.22 -2.74 -3.19
CA ASN A 111 10.24 -3.72 -2.73
C ASN A 111 8.82 -3.11 -2.66
N LEU A 112 8.69 -1.89 -2.13
CA LEU A 112 7.41 -1.19 -2.07
C LEU A 112 6.80 -1.02 -3.46
N VAL A 113 7.60 -0.63 -4.46
CA VAL A 113 7.11 -0.40 -5.82
C VAL A 113 6.90 -1.71 -6.56
N ASN A 114 7.90 -2.59 -6.58
CA ASN A 114 7.91 -3.77 -7.45
C ASN A 114 7.00 -4.89 -6.91
N GLU A 115 6.90 -5.04 -5.60
CA GLU A 115 6.08 -6.09 -5.01
C GLU A 115 4.69 -5.57 -4.65
N ILE A 116 4.60 -4.51 -3.84
CA ILE A 116 3.31 -4.09 -3.27
C ILE A 116 2.48 -3.32 -4.30
N VAL A 117 3.02 -2.24 -4.89
CA VAL A 117 2.26 -1.42 -5.86
C VAL A 117 1.86 -2.25 -7.07
N ASN A 118 2.75 -3.08 -7.59
CA ASN A 118 2.45 -3.93 -8.73
C ASN A 118 1.41 -5.01 -8.39
N SER A 119 1.47 -5.60 -7.20
CA SER A 119 0.46 -6.56 -6.75
C SER A 119 -0.92 -5.93 -6.64
N ILE A 120 -1.03 -4.72 -6.07
CA ILE A 120 -2.30 -3.98 -5.98
C ILE A 120 -2.84 -3.68 -7.40
N LYS A 121 -2.00 -3.20 -8.31
CA LYS A 121 -2.40 -2.89 -9.69
C LYS A 121 -2.87 -4.13 -10.46
N ASN A 122 -2.16 -5.23 -10.33
CA ASN A 122 -2.55 -6.49 -10.97
C ASN A 122 -3.88 -6.98 -10.42
N TRP A 123 -4.02 -6.99 -9.08
CA TRP A 123 -5.27 -7.36 -8.44
C TRP A 123 -6.45 -6.45 -8.87
N GLN A 124 -6.22 -5.13 -8.95
CA GLN A 124 -7.22 -4.18 -9.43
C GLN A 124 -7.63 -4.47 -10.88
N LYS A 125 -6.67 -4.72 -11.75
CA LYS A 125 -6.92 -5.05 -13.16
C LYS A 125 -7.77 -6.33 -13.29
N ASP A 126 -7.42 -7.36 -12.52
CA ASP A 126 -8.09 -8.65 -12.62
C ASP A 126 -9.52 -8.62 -12.06
N ASN A 127 -9.78 -7.80 -11.05
CA ASN A 127 -11.05 -7.79 -10.33
C ASN A 127 -12.00 -6.65 -10.75
N TYR A 128 -11.47 -5.49 -11.18
CA TYR A 128 -12.31 -4.32 -11.45
C TYR A 128 -12.40 -3.92 -12.93
N HIS A 129 -11.42 -4.24 -13.77
CA HIS A 129 -11.39 -3.77 -15.14
C HIS A 129 -12.62 -4.22 -15.94
N LYS A 130 -12.97 -5.48 -15.89
CA LYS A 130 -14.15 -6.04 -16.59
C LYS A 130 -15.46 -5.50 -16.03
N GLN A 131 -15.56 -5.39 -14.71
CA GLN A 131 -16.75 -4.88 -14.04
C GLN A 131 -17.01 -3.41 -14.37
N MET A 132 -15.98 -2.58 -14.43
CA MET A 132 -16.11 -1.18 -14.81
C MET A 132 -16.51 -0.97 -16.26
N LEU A 133 -16.08 -1.82 -17.18
CA LEU A 133 -16.53 -1.78 -18.58
C LEU A 133 -18.03 -2.12 -18.69
N GLN A 134 -18.48 -3.17 -18.04
CA GLN A 134 -19.89 -3.56 -18.00
C GLN A 134 -20.78 -2.46 -17.38
N LEU A 135 -20.32 -1.82 -16.30
CA LEU A 135 -21.05 -0.70 -15.70
C LEU A 135 -21.20 0.50 -16.64
N LYS A 136 -20.16 0.83 -17.40
CA LYS A 136 -20.19 1.92 -18.39
C LYS A 136 -21.18 1.61 -19.53
N GLU A 137 -21.17 0.40 -20.04
CA GLU A 137 -22.11 -0.05 -21.08
C GLU A 137 -23.56 -0.01 -20.60
N THR A 138 -23.83 -0.53 -19.40
CA THR A 138 -25.17 -0.52 -18.81
C THR A 138 -25.66 0.92 -18.57
N ARG A 139 -24.79 1.81 -18.11
CA ARG A 139 -25.12 3.23 -17.90
C ARG A 139 -25.48 3.92 -19.21
N LEU A 140 -24.77 3.61 -20.30
CA LEU A 140 -25.07 4.13 -21.63
C LEU A 140 -26.41 3.64 -22.18
N LEU A 141 -26.79 2.38 -21.91
CA LEU A 141 -28.06 1.81 -22.31
C LEU A 141 -29.26 2.43 -21.57
N VAL A 142 -29.10 2.69 -20.26
CA VAL A 142 -30.13 3.31 -19.40
C VAL A 142 -30.33 4.80 -19.71
N LEU A 143 -29.33 5.49 -20.24
CA LEU A 143 -29.38 6.92 -20.55
C LEU A 143 -29.80 7.23 -22.01
N LYS A 144 -30.05 6.23 -22.87
CA LYS A 144 -30.60 6.47 -24.20
C LYS A 144 -32.10 6.75 -24.06
N PRO A 145 -32.56 7.99 -24.33
CA PRO A 145 -33.99 8.28 -24.43
C PRO A 145 -34.56 7.50 -25.61
N SER A 146 -35.74 6.93 -25.41
CA SER A 146 -36.58 6.29 -26.46
C SER A 146 -37.06 7.31 -27.45
#